data_f95d2516061914631f139897afc15687
#
_entry.id   f95d2516061914631f139897afc15687
#
_cell.length_a   1.000
_cell.length_b   1.000
_cell.length_c   1.000
_cell.angle_alpha   90.00
_cell.angle_beta   90.00
_cell.angle_gamma   90.00
#
_symmetry.space_group_name_H-M   'P 1'
#
loop_
_entity.id
_entity.type
_entity.pdbx_description
1 polymer ?
#
loop_
_entity_poly.entity_id
_entity_poly.type
_entity_poly.pdbx_seq_one_letter_code
_entity_poly.pdbx_strand_id
1 'polypeptide(L)'
;MENTHTSYLIAGAAGDLGHRIIDALLRTRPAKEIRAGVRGGSAGKHGNRARGWIANGVTVVNMDLDDPLSLKHACAGVGTVISAVQGGPDTIIDGQSRLLEAALAAGVGRFVPSDFSEDLFSIPEGINPYLDMRRTFDRKVSPSGIGYTHILNGGFMEAVFSNPGLIDAEAGTITYWGDDEVPLDFTSLNDVAAWTVAAIDDPTTVNSVVSVAGDRRTIAQIAADYAAATGKELHQVRRGSIADGYAELRRMAKAGAHPMAMLPLQYLLPMMSGEGALCGIANDQYPTVRPTSLLDFMKRYYQVVR
;
A
#
# COMPACT_ATOMS: atom_id res chain seq x y z
N MET A 1 29.12 15.29 10.86
CA MET A 1 29.45 13.92 10.45
C MET A 1 28.29 13.47 9.59
N GLU A 2 28.49 13.45 8.27
CA GLU A 2 27.47 12.93 7.34
C GLU A 2 27.30 11.45 7.60
N ASN A 3 26.13 11.09 8.10
CA ASN A 3 25.76 9.70 8.34
C ASN A 3 25.34 9.09 6.98
N THR A 4 26.33 8.67 6.20
CA THR A 4 26.14 8.08 4.88
C THR A 4 25.69 6.62 4.96
N HIS A 5 24.65 6.33 5.74
CA HIS A 5 24.01 5.03 5.68
C HIS A 5 23.09 5.01 4.45
N THR A 6 23.60 4.45 3.36
CA THR A 6 22.89 4.33 2.07
C THR A 6 22.08 3.04 1.98
N SER A 7 21.83 2.36 3.10
CA SER A 7 21.15 1.06 3.07
C SER A 7 19.67 1.15 3.45
N TYR A 8 18.87 0.29 2.81
CA TYR A 8 17.42 0.24 2.92
C TYR A 8 16.97 -1.08 3.54
N LEU A 9 16.16 -1.03 4.59
CA LEU A 9 15.47 -2.20 5.14
C LEU A 9 14.02 -2.19 4.71
N ILE A 10 13.58 -3.26 4.07
CA ILE A 10 12.19 -3.47 3.69
C ILE A 10 11.58 -4.47 4.66
N ALA A 11 10.71 -3.97 5.57
CA ALA A 11 9.87 -4.79 6.42
C ALA A 11 8.65 -5.27 5.62
N GLY A 12 8.29 -6.55 5.75
CA GLY A 12 7.28 -7.14 4.87
C GLY A 12 7.77 -7.42 3.44
N ALA A 13 9.08 -7.59 3.27
CA ALA A 13 9.73 -7.78 1.98
C ALA A 13 9.11 -8.88 1.10
N ALA A 14 8.61 -9.96 1.70
CA ALA A 14 8.02 -11.08 0.96
C ALA A 14 6.55 -10.84 0.53
N GLY A 15 5.92 -9.75 0.96
CA GLY A 15 4.57 -9.35 0.57
C GLY A 15 4.50 -8.79 -0.85
N ASP A 16 3.27 -8.52 -1.30
CA ASP A 16 3.03 -8.08 -2.69
C ASP A 16 3.62 -6.71 -3.01
N LEU A 17 3.61 -5.77 -2.09
CA LEU A 17 4.26 -4.48 -2.27
C LEU A 17 5.76 -4.55 -1.93
N GLY A 18 6.13 -5.22 -0.83
CA GLY A 18 7.51 -5.24 -0.35
C GLY A 18 8.51 -5.78 -1.37
N HIS A 19 8.17 -6.87 -2.09
CA HIS A 19 9.07 -7.39 -3.12
C HIS A 19 9.21 -6.45 -4.32
N ARG A 20 8.16 -5.72 -4.70
CA ARG A 20 8.21 -4.74 -5.78
C ARG A 20 9.03 -3.52 -5.40
N ILE A 21 9.02 -3.12 -4.11
CA ILE A 21 9.93 -2.08 -3.61
C ILE A 21 11.38 -2.54 -3.73
N ILE A 22 11.69 -3.82 -3.41
CA ILE A 22 13.03 -4.38 -3.63
C ILE A 22 13.40 -4.33 -5.12
N ASP A 23 12.48 -4.77 -5.99
CA ASP A 23 12.72 -4.77 -7.44
C ASP A 23 12.91 -3.33 -7.99
N ALA A 24 12.18 -2.36 -7.45
CA ALA A 24 12.35 -0.95 -7.80
C ALA A 24 13.70 -0.39 -7.33
N LEU A 25 14.11 -0.70 -6.09
CA LEU A 25 15.42 -0.31 -5.55
C LEU A 25 16.57 -0.91 -6.36
N LEU A 26 16.47 -2.19 -6.77
CA LEU A 26 17.50 -2.87 -7.58
C LEU A 26 17.74 -2.22 -8.94
N ARG A 27 16.80 -1.43 -9.46
CA ARG A 27 16.98 -0.67 -10.72
C ARG A 27 17.90 0.55 -10.54
N THR A 28 18.04 1.06 -9.33
CA THR A 28 18.73 2.33 -9.04
C THR A 28 19.81 2.21 -7.97
N ARG A 29 19.88 1.09 -7.25
CA ARG A 29 20.79 0.87 -6.10
C ARG A 29 21.57 -0.43 -6.23
N PRO A 30 22.82 -0.48 -5.74
CA PRO A 30 23.54 -1.73 -5.58
C PRO A 30 22.78 -2.68 -4.64
N ALA A 31 22.68 -3.94 -5.01
CA ALA A 31 21.94 -4.95 -4.26
C ALA A 31 22.40 -5.08 -2.79
N LYS A 32 23.69 -4.88 -2.52
CA LYS A 32 24.28 -4.91 -1.16
C LYS A 32 23.76 -3.83 -0.21
N GLU A 33 23.16 -2.76 -0.75
CA GLU A 33 22.53 -1.69 0.02
C GLU A 33 21.08 -2.02 0.41
N ILE A 34 20.53 -3.11 -0.13
CA ILE A 34 19.14 -3.52 0.09
C ILE A 34 19.11 -4.69 1.06
N ARG A 35 18.29 -4.56 2.09
CA ARG A 35 18.06 -5.56 3.11
C ARG A 35 16.60 -5.97 3.14
N ALA A 36 16.33 -7.23 2.85
CA ALA A 36 14.99 -7.82 2.88
C ALA A 36 14.71 -8.43 4.25
N GLY A 37 13.80 -7.84 5.02
CA GLY A 37 13.30 -8.37 6.29
C GLY A 37 12.26 -9.47 6.05
N VAL A 38 12.58 -10.71 6.38
CA VAL A 38 11.71 -11.87 6.15
C VAL A 38 11.63 -12.71 7.41
N ARG A 39 10.41 -13.03 7.86
CA ARG A 39 10.20 -13.92 9.00
C ARG A 39 10.77 -15.32 8.71
N GLY A 40 11.66 -15.80 9.58
CA GLY A 40 12.39 -17.05 9.38
C GLY A 40 13.52 -16.95 8.33
N GLY A 41 13.82 -15.77 7.80
CA GLY A 41 14.89 -15.57 6.82
C GLY A 41 14.73 -16.44 5.58
N SER A 42 15.85 -16.99 5.07
CA SER A 42 15.84 -17.88 3.89
C SER A 42 15.28 -19.28 4.17
N ALA A 43 15.11 -19.67 5.42
CA ALA A 43 14.52 -20.96 5.83
C ALA A 43 13.00 -20.88 6.08
N GLY A 44 12.42 -19.68 6.16
CA GLY A 44 11.01 -19.47 6.44
C GLY A 44 10.08 -19.77 5.26
N LYS A 45 8.78 -19.49 5.46
CA LYS A 45 7.70 -19.71 4.47
C LYS A 45 8.01 -19.13 3.08
N HIS A 46 8.72 -18.01 3.02
CA HIS A 46 9.08 -17.31 1.79
C HIS A 46 10.51 -17.59 1.33
N GLY A 47 11.10 -18.69 1.77
CA GLY A 47 12.50 -19.05 1.55
C GLY A 47 12.92 -19.12 0.07
N ASN A 48 12.03 -19.50 -0.86
CA ASN A 48 12.33 -19.52 -2.30
C ASN A 48 12.61 -18.11 -2.81
N ARG A 49 11.76 -17.13 -2.48
CA ARG A 49 11.96 -15.73 -2.86
C ARG A 49 13.21 -15.14 -2.21
N ALA A 50 13.41 -15.43 -0.92
CA ALA A 50 14.60 -15.02 -0.18
C ALA A 50 15.91 -15.55 -0.81
N ARG A 51 15.95 -16.80 -1.24
CA ARG A 51 17.12 -17.37 -1.96
C ARG A 51 17.37 -16.68 -3.30
N GLY A 52 16.32 -16.30 -4.02
CA GLY A 52 16.45 -15.52 -5.25
C GLY A 52 17.11 -14.17 -5.00
N TRP A 53 16.72 -13.47 -3.94
CA TRP A 53 17.35 -12.19 -3.56
C TRP A 53 18.81 -12.37 -3.16
N ILE A 54 19.13 -13.38 -2.36
CA ILE A 54 20.53 -13.69 -1.98
C ILE A 54 21.38 -13.93 -3.22
N ALA A 55 20.88 -14.72 -4.18
CA ALA A 55 21.59 -14.98 -5.44
C ALA A 55 21.86 -13.71 -6.26
N ASN A 56 21.01 -12.69 -6.10
CA ASN A 56 21.17 -11.37 -6.71
C ASN A 56 21.92 -10.36 -5.83
N GLY A 57 22.48 -10.76 -4.69
CA GLY A 57 23.30 -9.93 -3.83
C GLY A 57 22.53 -9.08 -2.81
N VAL A 58 21.20 -9.25 -2.67
CA VAL A 58 20.42 -8.59 -1.62
C VAL A 58 20.65 -9.30 -0.29
N THR A 59 20.81 -8.54 0.78
CA THR A 59 20.95 -9.08 2.13
C THR A 59 19.59 -9.50 2.67
N VAL A 60 19.39 -10.79 2.95
CA VAL A 60 18.18 -11.29 3.61
C VAL A 60 18.44 -11.46 5.10
N VAL A 61 17.60 -10.85 5.92
CA VAL A 61 17.69 -10.94 7.39
C VAL A 61 16.44 -11.61 7.95
N ASN A 62 16.62 -12.41 9.00
CA ASN A 62 15.48 -12.85 9.80
C ASN A 62 14.92 -11.63 10.53
N MET A 63 13.65 -11.34 10.31
CA MET A 63 12.98 -10.21 10.93
C MET A 63 11.57 -10.63 11.36
N ASP A 64 11.36 -10.69 12.65
CA ASP A 64 10.07 -10.91 13.28
C ASP A 64 9.68 -9.66 14.08
N LEU A 65 8.50 -9.12 13.82
CA LEU A 65 8.01 -7.93 14.52
C LEU A 65 7.74 -8.18 16.03
N ASP A 66 7.65 -9.45 16.42
CA ASP A 66 7.46 -9.85 17.82
C ASP A 66 8.79 -10.17 18.54
N ASP A 67 9.93 -10.17 17.82
CA ASP A 67 11.24 -10.40 18.38
C ASP A 67 12.13 -9.13 18.32
N PRO A 68 12.28 -8.40 19.45
CA PRO A 68 13.10 -7.19 19.52
C PRO A 68 14.56 -7.40 19.13
N LEU A 69 15.14 -8.60 19.38
CA LEU A 69 16.52 -8.88 19.00
C LEU A 69 16.65 -9.00 17.48
N SER A 70 15.70 -9.65 16.82
CA SER A 70 15.68 -9.71 15.36
C SER A 70 15.54 -8.33 14.72
N LEU A 71 14.71 -7.45 15.30
CA LEU A 71 14.53 -6.06 14.84
C LEU A 71 15.80 -5.24 15.03
N LYS A 72 16.46 -5.36 16.18
CA LYS A 72 17.74 -4.70 16.43
C LYS A 72 18.79 -5.08 15.38
N HIS A 73 18.91 -6.37 15.06
CA HIS A 73 19.84 -6.85 14.03
C HIS A 73 19.44 -6.36 12.63
N ALA A 74 18.14 -6.38 12.32
CA ALA A 74 17.64 -5.93 11.03
C ALA A 74 17.90 -4.44 10.78
N CYS A 75 17.78 -3.58 11.80
CA CYS A 75 17.97 -2.13 11.70
C CYS A 75 19.44 -1.69 11.78
N ALA A 76 20.37 -2.53 12.25
CA ALA A 76 21.77 -2.14 12.45
C ALA A 76 22.44 -1.65 11.15
N GLY A 77 22.92 -0.40 11.13
CA GLY A 77 23.56 0.22 9.96
C GLY A 77 22.63 0.52 8.78
N VAL A 78 21.31 0.61 9.01
CA VAL A 78 20.32 0.98 8.02
C VAL A 78 20.11 2.49 8.03
N GLY A 79 19.99 3.11 6.85
CA GLY A 79 19.67 4.53 6.70
C GLY A 79 18.17 4.80 6.59
N THR A 80 17.44 3.93 5.89
CA THR A 80 16.00 4.07 5.67
C THR A 80 15.27 2.75 5.92
N VAL A 81 14.20 2.78 6.69
CA VAL A 81 13.26 1.66 6.87
C VAL A 81 11.99 1.94 6.08
N ILE A 82 11.58 0.99 5.25
CA ILE A 82 10.31 1.01 4.52
C ILE A 82 9.46 -0.14 5.06
N SER A 83 8.35 0.19 5.71
CA SER A 83 7.41 -0.78 6.22
C SER A 83 6.31 -1.03 5.19
N ALA A 84 6.24 -2.26 4.67
CA ALA A 84 5.19 -2.74 3.77
C ALA A 84 4.48 -3.95 4.39
N VAL A 85 4.21 -3.85 5.70
CA VAL A 85 3.57 -4.92 6.47
C VAL A 85 2.05 -4.81 6.41
N GLN A 86 1.37 -5.93 6.51
CA GLN A 86 -0.08 -6.01 6.54
C GLN A 86 -0.51 -6.96 7.65
N GLY A 87 -1.60 -6.61 8.34
CA GLY A 87 -2.14 -7.43 9.43
C GLY A 87 -3.15 -6.67 10.28
N GLY A 88 -3.41 -7.21 11.46
CA GLY A 88 -4.24 -6.60 12.49
C GLY A 88 -3.45 -5.61 13.37
N PRO A 89 -4.06 -5.20 14.51
CA PRO A 89 -3.43 -4.27 15.45
C PRO A 89 -2.05 -4.73 15.93
N ASP A 90 -1.87 -6.03 16.18
CA ASP A 90 -0.60 -6.62 16.62
C ASP A 90 0.54 -6.37 15.64
N THR A 91 0.24 -6.32 14.33
CA THR A 91 1.23 -6.04 13.28
C THR A 91 1.35 -4.54 13.02
N ILE A 92 0.22 -3.87 12.77
CA ILE A 92 0.20 -2.48 12.29
C ILE A 92 0.52 -1.49 13.41
N ILE A 93 0.00 -1.71 14.62
CA ILE A 93 0.24 -0.79 15.75
C ILE A 93 1.49 -1.25 16.52
N ASP A 94 1.42 -2.45 17.10
CA ASP A 94 2.44 -2.89 18.04
C ASP A 94 3.72 -3.31 17.35
N GLY A 95 3.60 -4.09 16.26
CA GLY A 95 4.74 -4.54 15.47
C GLY A 95 5.52 -3.40 14.83
N GLN A 96 4.83 -2.44 14.20
CA GLN A 96 5.51 -1.26 13.65
C GLN A 96 6.08 -0.34 14.76
N SER A 97 5.45 -0.28 15.95
CA SER A 97 6.00 0.48 17.08
C SER A 97 7.34 -0.11 17.53
N ARG A 98 7.43 -1.44 17.67
CA ARG A 98 8.69 -2.12 18.00
C ARG A 98 9.75 -1.91 16.90
N LEU A 99 9.35 -1.94 15.63
CA LEU A 99 10.25 -1.65 14.52
C LEU A 99 10.75 -0.21 14.53
N LEU A 100 9.88 0.76 14.83
CA LEU A 100 10.24 2.17 14.99
C LEU A 100 11.24 2.37 16.14
N GLU A 101 11.02 1.74 17.29
CA GLU A 101 11.93 1.78 18.44
C GLU A 101 13.31 1.21 18.07
N ALA A 102 13.34 0.07 17.36
CA ALA A 102 14.60 -0.52 16.90
C ALA A 102 15.32 0.36 15.86
N ALA A 103 14.58 1.02 14.98
CA ALA A 103 15.09 1.96 14.00
C ALA A 103 15.72 3.19 14.68
N LEU A 104 15.03 3.78 15.66
CA LEU A 104 15.56 4.89 16.47
C LEU A 104 16.83 4.50 17.20
N ALA A 105 16.83 3.35 17.87
CA ALA A 105 18.00 2.86 18.60
C ALA A 105 19.20 2.57 17.69
N ALA A 106 18.97 2.25 16.43
CA ALA A 106 19.99 2.02 15.42
C ALA A 106 20.46 3.29 14.70
N GLY A 107 19.84 4.45 14.97
CA GLY A 107 20.16 5.72 14.31
C GLY A 107 19.66 5.81 12.87
N VAL A 108 18.58 5.10 12.53
CA VAL A 108 17.93 5.21 11.21
C VAL A 108 17.46 6.64 10.99
N GLY A 109 17.79 7.21 9.83
CA GLY A 109 17.44 8.59 9.51
C GLY A 109 16.04 8.77 8.98
N ARG A 110 15.43 7.71 8.37
CA ARG A 110 14.11 7.81 7.72
C ARG A 110 13.27 6.55 7.91
N PHE A 111 11.98 6.76 8.14
CA PHE A 111 10.98 5.70 8.26
C PHE A 111 9.81 5.97 7.32
N VAL A 112 9.43 4.98 6.51
CA VAL A 112 8.21 5.01 5.69
C VAL A 112 7.20 4.06 6.32
N PRO A 113 6.12 4.57 6.93
CA PRO A 113 5.06 3.75 7.53
C PRO A 113 4.30 2.92 6.47
N SER A 114 3.63 1.86 6.91
CA SER A 114 2.83 1.01 6.01
C SER A 114 1.42 1.60 5.80
N ASP A 115 1.34 2.79 5.21
CA ASP A 115 0.07 3.49 4.99
C ASP A 115 -0.57 3.12 3.65
N PHE A 116 0.16 3.24 2.58
CA PHE A 116 -0.17 2.79 1.21
C PHE A 116 -1.67 2.58 0.95
N SER A 117 -2.44 3.66 1.00
CA SER A 117 -3.90 3.65 0.92
C SER A 117 -4.44 4.95 0.31
N GLU A 118 -5.75 5.10 0.30
CA GLU A 118 -6.45 6.37 0.12
C GLU A 118 -6.03 7.42 1.16
N ASP A 119 -6.49 8.67 1.05
CA ASP A 119 -6.13 9.71 2.02
C ASP A 119 -6.71 9.41 3.40
N LEU A 120 -5.98 8.58 4.14
CA LEU A 120 -6.36 8.16 5.48
C LEU A 120 -6.44 9.33 6.48
N PHE A 121 -5.80 10.47 6.19
CA PHE A 121 -5.82 11.63 7.08
C PHE A 121 -7.08 12.49 6.93
N SER A 122 -7.76 12.38 5.78
CA SER A 122 -9.01 13.11 5.49
C SER A 122 -10.26 12.33 5.92
N ILE A 123 -10.19 10.99 6.01
CA ILE A 123 -11.32 10.14 6.38
C ILE A 123 -11.59 10.24 7.88
N PRO A 124 -12.85 10.45 8.34
CA PRO A 124 -13.18 10.47 9.76
C PRO A 124 -12.82 9.16 10.47
N GLU A 125 -12.39 9.27 11.73
CA GLU A 125 -12.12 8.09 12.56
C GLU A 125 -13.38 7.26 12.80
N GLY A 126 -13.22 5.95 12.93
CA GLY A 126 -14.31 5.01 13.13
C GLY A 126 -14.98 4.52 11.83
N ILE A 127 -14.63 5.10 10.69
CA ILE A 127 -15.17 4.71 9.38
C ILE A 127 -14.50 3.42 8.87
N ASN A 128 -13.18 3.37 8.92
CA ASN A 128 -12.40 2.21 8.49
C ASN A 128 -11.39 1.81 9.58
N PRO A 129 -11.61 0.69 10.29
CA PRO A 129 -10.71 0.24 11.36
C PRO A 129 -9.26 0.01 10.90
N TYR A 130 -9.05 -0.35 9.64
CA TYR A 130 -7.70 -0.57 9.11
C TYR A 130 -6.94 0.74 8.89
N LEU A 131 -7.63 1.81 8.50
CA LEU A 131 -7.05 3.17 8.42
C LEU A 131 -6.83 3.75 9.82
N ASP A 132 -7.74 3.48 10.76
CA ASP A 132 -7.61 3.91 12.16
C ASP A 132 -6.38 3.29 12.84
N MET A 133 -6.09 2.01 12.56
CA MET A 133 -4.86 1.37 13.04
C MET A 133 -3.60 2.05 12.51
N ARG A 134 -3.55 2.43 11.22
CA ARG A 134 -2.43 3.16 10.63
C ARG A 134 -2.26 4.52 11.28
N ARG A 135 -3.33 5.32 11.37
CA ARG A 135 -3.31 6.61 12.08
C ARG A 135 -2.85 6.49 13.54
N THR A 136 -3.26 5.40 14.23
CA THR A 136 -2.82 5.13 15.60
C THR A 136 -1.31 4.93 15.70
N PHE A 137 -0.71 4.25 14.73
CA PHE A 137 0.73 4.11 14.63
C PHE A 137 1.38 5.46 14.23
N ASP A 138 0.84 6.18 13.25
CA ASP A 138 1.42 7.43 12.73
C ASP A 138 1.54 8.52 13.80
N ARG A 139 0.59 8.55 14.76
CA ARG A 139 0.69 9.43 15.93
C ARG A 139 1.92 9.19 16.80
N LYS A 140 2.60 8.06 16.65
CA LYS A 140 3.88 7.76 17.32
C LYS A 140 5.08 8.14 16.49
N VAL A 141 4.95 8.23 15.16
CA VAL A 141 6.06 8.47 14.23
C VAL A 141 6.58 9.90 14.34
N SER A 142 5.73 10.89 14.12
CA SER A 142 6.14 12.30 14.15
C SER A 142 6.78 12.74 15.49
N PRO A 143 6.23 12.41 16.68
CA PRO A 143 6.85 12.77 17.95
C PRO A 143 8.15 12.03 18.25
N SER A 144 8.47 10.94 17.55
CA SER A 144 9.69 10.15 17.78
C SER A 144 10.97 10.86 17.38
N GLY A 145 10.86 11.88 16.52
CA GLY A 145 12.02 12.62 16.00
C GLY A 145 12.75 11.94 14.83
N ILE A 146 12.30 10.77 14.37
CA ILE A 146 12.79 10.17 13.13
C ILE A 146 12.24 10.95 11.92
N GLY A 147 13.05 11.11 10.87
CA GLY A 147 12.50 11.58 9.59
C GLY A 147 11.50 10.57 9.03
N TYR A 148 10.36 11.01 8.51
CA TYR A 148 9.35 10.09 7.98
C TYR A 148 8.81 10.55 6.63
N THR A 149 8.17 9.63 5.91
CA THR A 149 7.40 9.94 4.70
C THR A 149 6.21 9.00 4.62
N HIS A 150 5.01 9.56 4.66
CA HIS A 150 3.78 8.82 4.38
C HIS A 150 3.56 8.76 2.87
N ILE A 151 3.27 7.57 2.34
CA ILE A 151 2.94 7.37 0.92
C ILE A 151 1.46 6.99 0.82
N LEU A 152 0.69 7.82 0.12
CA LEU A 152 -0.72 7.58 -0.17
C LEU A 152 -0.91 7.36 -1.67
N ASN A 153 -1.66 6.33 -2.05
CA ASN A 153 -1.74 5.86 -3.44
C ASN A 153 -3.15 5.53 -3.94
N GLY A 154 -4.19 5.85 -3.15
CA GLY A 154 -5.54 5.39 -3.47
C GLY A 154 -5.70 3.88 -3.35
N GLY A 155 -6.62 3.30 -4.09
CA GLY A 155 -6.82 1.85 -4.15
C GLY A 155 -5.74 1.16 -5.00
N PHE A 156 -5.23 0.03 -4.53
CA PHE A 156 -4.38 -0.83 -5.36
C PHE A 156 -5.20 -1.47 -6.49
N MET A 157 -4.81 -1.29 -7.74
CA MET A 157 -5.50 -1.88 -8.90
C MET A 157 -5.62 -3.40 -8.74
N GLU A 158 -4.55 -4.07 -8.29
CA GLU A 158 -4.53 -5.52 -8.07
C GLU A 158 -5.54 -5.97 -7.01
N ALA A 159 -5.77 -5.18 -5.96
CA ALA A 159 -6.72 -5.53 -4.90
C ALA A 159 -8.17 -5.27 -5.33
N VAL A 160 -8.44 -4.12 -5.96
CA VAL A 160 -9.81 -3.70 -6.31
C VAL A 160 -10.40 -4.57 -7.41
N PHE A 161 -9.59 -4.99 -8.39
CA PHE A 161 -10.05 -5.74 -9.56
C PHE A 161 -9.84 -7.26 -9.46
N SER A 162 -9.15 -7.77 -8.44
CA SER A 162 -8.99 -9.21 -8.17
C SER A 162 -10.09 -9.83 -7.31
N ASN A 163 -10.92 -9.01 -6.66
CA ASN A 163 -12.04 -9.45 -5.83
C ASN A 163 -13.38 -9.00 -6.42
N PRO A 164 -14.45 -9.80 -6.28
CA PRO A 164 -15.79 -9.37 -6.68
C PRO A 164 -16.32 -8.30 -5.69
N GLY A 165 -15.69 -7.13 -5.67
CA GLY A 165 -16.09 -6.00 -4.81
C GLY A 165 -16.67 -4.86 -5.63
N LEU A 166 -15.90 -4.37 -6.58
CA LEU A 166 -16.30 -3.31 -7.49
C LEU A 166 -16.84 -3.90 -8.81
N ILE A 167 -16.12 -4.86 -9.41
CA ILE A 167 -16.51 -5.55 -10.65
C ILE A 167 -16.75 -7.02 -10.33
N ASP A 168 -17.95 -7.51 -10.75
CA ASP A 168 -18.25 -8.93 -10.87
C ASP A 168 -18.23 -9.28 -12.37
N ALA A 169 -17.11 -9.86 -12.81
CA ALA A 169 -16.90 -10.20 -14.21
C ALA A 169 -17.78 -11.38 -14.69
N GLU A 170 -18.25 -12.25 -13.78
CA GLU A 170 -19.14 -13.37 -14.06
C GLU A 170 -20.58 -12.87 -14.25
N ALA A 171 -21.05 -12.03 -13.32
CA ALA A 171 -22.36 -11.39 -13.42
C ALA A 171 -22.41 -10.24 -14.45
N GLY A 172 -21.25 -9.78 -14.93
CA GLY A 172 -21.16 -8.64 -15.86
C GLY A 172 -21.63 -7.33 -15.22
N THR A 173 -21.30 -7.10 -13.94
CA THR A 173 -21.76 -5.92 -13.21
C THR A 173 -20.61 -5.13 -12.59
N ILE A 174 -20.78 -3.81 -12.50
CA ILE A 174 -20.01 -2.92 -11.62
C ILE A 174 -20.96 -2.35 -10.58
N THR A 175 -20.61 -2.56 -9.31
CA THR A 175 -21.49 -2.19 -8.19
C THR A 175 -20.92 -1.02 -7.41
N TYR A 176 -21.75 0.02 -7.14
CA TYR A 176 -21.32 1.22 -6.45
C TYR A 176 -22.40 1.78 -5.50
N TRP A 177 -21.96 2.70 -4.64
CA TRP A 177 -22.78 3.47 -3.72
C TRP A 177 -22.57 4.96 -4.00
N GLY A 178 -23.59 5.78 -3.74
CA GLY A 178 -23.49 7.24 -3.91
C GLY A 178 -23.62 7.70 -5.34
N ASP A 179 -22.72 8.61 -5.74
CA ASP A 179 -22.70 9.25 -7.05
C ASP A 179 -21.62 8.58 -7.93
N ASP A 180 -21.99 8.22 -9.16
CA ASP A 180 -21.09 7.59 -10.13
C ASP A 180 -20.11 8.54 -10.81
N GLU A 181 -20.30 9.84 -10.63
CA GLU A 181 -19.39 10.88 -11.13
C GLU A 181 -18.23 11.18 -10.16
N VAL A 182 -18.24 10.66 -8.92
CA VAL A 182 -17.10 10.80 -7.99
C VAL A 182 -15.92 10.00 -8.53
N PRO A 183 -14.77 10.65 -8.80
CA PRO A 183 -13.59 9.93 -9.28
C PRO A 183 -12.89 9.19 -8.15
N LEU A 184 -12.50 7.95 -8.41
CA LEU A 184 -11.73 7.10 -7.52
C LEU A 184 -10.26 7.07 -7.96
N ASP A 185 -9.35 7.12 -7.01
CA ASP A 185 -7.91 7.07 -7.24
C ASP A 185 -7.39 5.63 -7.21
N PHE A 186 -6.63 5.22 -8.23
CA PHE A 186 -6.06 3.88 -8.34
C PHE A 186 -4.58 3.93 -8.70
N THR A 187 -3.82 2.98 -8.15
CA THR A 187 -2.40 2.84 -8.48
C THR A 187 -2.00 1.37 -8.53
N SER A 188 -1.20 0.98 -9.52
CA SER A 188 -0.64 -0.37 -9.56
C SER A 188 0.42 -0.56 -8.47
N LEU A 189 0.57 -1.78 -7.94
CA LEU A 189 1.61 -2.09 -6.95
C LEU A 189 3.03 -1.77 -7.46
N ASN A 190 3.27 -1.93 -8.75
CA ASN A 190 4.57 -1.61 -9.35
C ASN A 190 4.84 -0.10 -9.35
N ASP A 191 3.82 0.71 -9.65
CA ASP A 191 3.95 2.17 -9.66
C ASP A 191 4.10 2.72 -8.25
N VAL A 192 3.34 2.19 -7.27
CA VAL A 192 3.52 2.52 -5.85
C VAL A 192 4.95 2.26 -5.41
N ALA A 193 5.51 1.10 -5.77
CA ALA A 193 6.90 0.77 -5.44
C ALA A 193 7.89 1.75 -6.09
N ALA A 194 7.67 2.11 -7.36
CA ALA A 194 8.54 3.06 -8.07
C ALA A 194 8.46 4.46 -7.47
N TRP A 195 7.26 4.96 -7.16
CA TRP A 195 7.09 6.26 -6.50
C TRP A 195 7.60 6.27 -5.06
N THR A 196 7.48 5.15 -4.33
CA THR A 196 8.08 5.03 -2.98
C THR A 196 9.60 5.24 -3.06
N VAL A 197 10.26 4.60 -4.03
CA VAL A 197 11.72 4.76 -4.24
C VAL A 197 12.05 6.20 -4.64
N ALA A 198 11.31 6.79 -5.58
CA ALA A 198 11.53 8.17 -5.99
C ALA A 198 11.32 9.17 -4.83
N ALA A 199 10.28 8.96 -4.02
CA ALA A 199 9.99 9.81 -2.87
C ALA A 199 11.07 9.73 -1.78
N ILE A 200 11.61 8.54 -1.48
CA ILE A 200 12.69 8.44 -0.48
C ILE A 200 14.02 9.00 -0.95
N ASP A 201 14.21 9.15 -2.27
CA ASP A 201 15.38 9.80 -2.86
C ASP A 201 15.28 11.34 -2.82
N ASP A 202 14.08 11.86 -2.65
CA ASP A 202 13.82 13.29 -2.55
C ASP A 202 13.90 13.75 -1.08
N PRO A 203 14.89 14.58 -0.71
CA PRO A 203 15.03 15.07 0.65
C PRO A 203 13.88 16.01 1.07
N THR A 204 13.14 16.59 0.13
CA THR A 204 12.03 17.50 0.43
C THR A 204 10.80 16.78 0.96
N THR A 205 10.74 15.46 0.82
CA THR A 205 9.64 14.62 1.32
C THR A 205 9.85 14.11 2.75
N VAL A 206 10.93 14.52 3.40
CA VAL A 206 11.13 14.22 4.83
C VAL A 206 10.10 14.98 5.66
N ASN A 207 9.45 14.28 6.58
CA ASN A 207 8.37 14.77 7.44
C ASN A 207 7.14 15.26 6.65
N SER A 208 6.81 14.55 5.57
CA SER A 208 5.68 14.92 4.72
C SER A 208 4.81 13.72 4.31
N VAL A 209 3.70 14.04 3.70
CA VAL A 209 2.80 13.11 3.00
C VAL A 209 3.03 13.29 1.50
N VAL A 210 3.23 12.19 0.80
CA VAL A 210 3.35 12.13 -0.67
C VAL A 210 2.17 11.34 -1.21
N SER A 211 1.28 12.02 -1.92
CA SER A 211 0.13 11.40 -2.61
C SER A 211 0.49 11.16 -4.08
N VAL A 212 0.26 9.94 -4.56
CA VAL A 212 0.50 9.54 -5.96
C VAL A 212 -0.68 8.75 -6.50
N ALA A 213 -1.03 8.93 -7.76
CA ALA A 213 -2.12 8.18 -8.39
C ALA A 213 -1.71 7.69 -9.78
N GLY A 214 -1.88 6.40 -10.04
CA GLY A 214 -1.69 5.84 -11.38
C GLY A 214 -2.76 6.32 -12.34
N ASP A 215 -3.99 6.31 -11.88
CA ASP A 215 -5.14 6.77 -12.64
C ASP A 215 -6.28 7.24 -11.72
N ARG A 216 -7.17 8.09 -12.25
CA ARG A 216 -8.36 8.59 -11.56
C ARG A 216 -9.56 8.39 -12.49
N ARG A 217 -10.56 7.62 -12.05
CA ARG A 217 -11.70 7.18 -12.88
C ARG A 217 -13.02 7.24 -12.13
N THR A 218 -14.06 7.74 -12.82
CA THR A 218 -15.45 7.58 -12.39
C THR A 218 -15.96 6.16 -12.67
N ILE A 219 -17.08 5.78 -12.10
CA ILE A 219 -17.70 4.44 -12.32
C ILE A 219 -17.97 4.20 -13.82
N ALA A 220 -18.48 5.22 -14.53
CA ALA A 220 -18.72 5.13 -15.97
C ALA A 220 -17.42 4.92 -16.76
N GLN A 221 -16.34 5.62 -16.38
CA GLN A 221 -15.04 5.46 -17.03
C GLN A 221 -14.42 4.09 -16.74
N ILE A 222 -14.59 3.54 -15.53
CA ILE A 222 -14.14 2.18 -15.18
C ILE A 222 -14.87 1.15 -16.06
N ALA A 223 -16.18 1.29 -16.22
CA ALA A 223 -16.97 0.40 -17.09
C ALA A 223 -16.52 0.49 -18.55
N ALA A 224 -16.23 1.69 -19.05
CA ALA A 224 -15.72 1.91 -20.41
C ALA A 224 -14.32 1.29 -20.61
N ASP A 225 -13.41 1.46 -19.64
CA ASP A 225 -12.06 0.85 -19.66
C ASP A 225 -12.16 -0.68 -19.66
N TYR A 226 -13.09 -1.25 -18.87
CA TYR A 226 -13.34 -2.69 -18.86
C TYR A 226 -13.84 -3.19 -20.22
N ALA A 227 -14.81 -2.49 -20.83
CA ALA A 227 -15.31 -2.84 -22.16
C ALA A 227 -14.22 -2.77 -23.22
N ALA A 228 -13.39 -1.73 -23.20
CA ALA A 228 -12.25 -1.58 -24.10
C ALA A 228 -11.16 -2.65 -23.89
N ALA A 229 -10.98 -3.13 -22.67
CA ALA A 229 -9.99 -4.16 -22.34
C ALA A 229 -10.46 -5.59 -22.68
N THR A 230 -11.76 -5.88 -22.51
CA THR A 230 -12.30 -7.25 -22.55
C THR A 230 -13.23 -7.53 -23.72
N GLY A 231 -13.77 -6.48 -24.35
CA GLY A 231 -14.87 -6.57 -25.32
C GLY A 231 -16.24 -6.88 -24.71
N LYS A 232 -16.37 -6.76 -23.38
CA LYS A 232 -17.62 -7.05 -22.65
C LYS A 232 -18.11 -5.81 -21.91
N GLU A 233 -19.40 -5.53 -21.98
CA GLU A 233 -20.03 -4.44 -21.24
C GLU A 233 -20.28 -4.83 -19.77
N LEU A 234 -20.26 -3.83 -18.88
CA LEU A 234 -20.68 -3.98 -17.50
C LEU A 234 -22.00 -3.24 -17.26
N HIS A 235 -22.95 -3.92 -16.63
CA HIS A 235 -24.14 -3.27 -16.12
C HIS A 235 -23.83 -2.53 -14.82
N GLN A 236 -24.09 -1.23 -14.77
CA GLN A 236 -23.87 -0.40 -13.60
C GLN A 236 -24.99 -0.57 -12.58
N VAL A 237 -24.66 -0.98 -11.35
CA VAL A 237 -25.62 -1.27 -10.29
C VAL A 237 -25.39 -0.34 -9.11
N ARG A 238 -26.21 0.71 -9.00
CA ARG A 238 -26.24 1.57 -7.83
C ARG A 238 -26.97 0.88 -6.67
N ARG A 239 -26.29 0.66 -5.54
CA ARG A 239 -26.84 -0.03 -4.37
C ARG A 239 -27.56 0.90 -3.38
N GLY A 240 -27.34 2.21 -3.50
CA GLY A 240 -27.95 3.22 -2.64
C GLY A 240 -27.02 4.44 -2.43
N SER A 241 -27.31 5.22 -1.40
CA SER A 241 -26.45 6.34 -0.97
C SER A 241 -25.21 5.82 -0.22
N ILE A 242 -24.23 6.68 0.00
CA ILE A 242 -23.07 6.37 0.87
C ILE A 242 -23.54 5.99 2.29
N ALA A 243 -24.56 6.66 2.82
CA ALA A 243 -25.15 6.35 4.11
C ALA A 243 -25.72 4.93 4.18
N ASP A 244 -26.36 4.47 3.08
CA ASP A 244 -26.85 3.09 2.95
C ASP A 244 -25.70 2.08 2.91
N GLY A 245 -24.56 2.42 2.26
CA GLY A 245 -23.35 1.61 2.26
C GLY A 245 -22.76 1.42 3.66
N TYR A 246 -22.67 2.49 4.43
CA TYR A 246 -22.24 2.39 5.83
C TYR A 246 -23.26 1.64 6.72
N ALA A 247 -24.57 1.75 6.41
CA ALA A 247 -25.58 0.94 7.08
C ALA A 247 -25.41 -0.56 6.79
N GLU A 248 -25.04 -0.90 5.55
CA GLU A 248 -24.70 -2.27 5.16
C GLU A 248 -23.50 -2.80 5.92
N LEU A 249 -22.40 -2.03 6.04
CA LEU A 249 -21.24 -2.41 6.86
C LEU A 249 -21.63 -2.71 8.31
N ARG A 250 -22.45 -1.83 8.93
CA ARG A 250 -22.93 -2.06 10.29
C ARG A 250 -23.80 -3.32 10.39
N ARG A 251 -24.60 -3.60 9.37
CA ARG A 251 -25.42 -4.82 9.31
C ARG A 251 -24.54 -6.07 9.22
N MET A 252 -23.53 -6.06 8.35
CA MET A 252 -22.57 -7.16 8.21
C MET A 252 -21.83 -7.41 9.52
N ALA A 253 -21.34 -6.37 10.19
CA ALA A 253 -20.67 -6.48 11.48
C ALA A 253 -21.59 -7.08 12.56
N LYS A 254 -22.85 -6.60 12.65
CA LYS A 254 -23.86 -7.11 13.60
C LYS A 254 -24.21 -8.58 13.34
N ALA A 255 -24.18 -9.01 12.08
CA ALA A 255 -24.40 -10.40 11.68
C ALA A 255 -23.18 -11.31 11.91
N GLY A 256 -22.08 -10.77 12.45
CA GLY A 256 -20.85 -11.53 12.70
C GLY A 256 -20.06 -11.87 11.44
N ALA A 257 -20.18 -11.06 10.38
CA ALA A 257 -19.42 -11.27 9.16
C ALA A 257 -17.91 -11.25 9.44
N HIS A 258 -17.16 -12.12 8.77
CA HIS A 258 -15.72 -12.15 8.90
C HIS A 258 -15.11 -10.80 8.46
N PRO A 259 -14.12 -10.22 9.18
CA PRO A 259 -13.54 -8.92 8.86
C PRO A 259 -13.08 -8.78 7.41
N MET A 260 -12.51 -9.84 6.83
CA MET A 260 -12.05 -9.85 5.43
C MET A 260 -13.21 -9.75 4.41
N ALA A 261 -14.43 -10.17 4.77
CA ALA A 261 -15.61 -10.00 3.91
C ALA A 261 -16.10 -8.55 3.88
N MET A 262 -15.82 -7.78 4.91
CA MET A 262 -16.17 -6.36 5.01
C MET A 262 -15.09 -5.45 4.38
N LEU A 263 -13.85 -5.94 4.28
CA LEU A 263 -12.68 -5.17 3.89
C LEU A 263 -12.87 -4.39 2.57
N PRO A 264 -13.38 -4.98 1.47
CA PRO A 264 -13.56 -4.24 0.23
C PRO A 264 -14.48 -3.03 0.40
N LEU A 265 -15.61 -3.22 1.08
CA LEU A 265 -16.58 -2.14 1.28
C LEU A 265 -16.06 -1.05 2.22
N GLN A 266 -15.21 -1.40 3.21
CA GLN A 266 -14.57 -0.43 4.12
C GLN A 266 -13.61 0.52 3.39
N TYR A 267 -12.96 0.05 2.33
CA TYR A 267 -12.10 0.90 1.49
C TYR A 267 -12.88 1.60 0.37
N LEU A 268 -13.82 0.90 -0.28
CA LEU A 268 -14.56 1.47 -1.41
C LEU A 268 -15.50 2.61 -1.01
N LEU A 269 -16.12 2.56 0.18
CA LEU A 269 -17.06 3.62 0.59
C LEU A 269 -16.39 4.98 0.77
N PRO A 270 -15.23 5.14 1.47
CA PRO A 270 -14.53 6.41 1.53
C PRO A 270 -14.03 6.90 0.17
N MET A 271 -13.63 5.99 -0.73
CA MET A 271 -13.31 6.37 -2.11
C MET A 271 -14.54 6.91 -2.84
N MET A 272 -15.69 6.20 -2.77
CA MET A 272 -16.94 6.55 -3.44
C MET A 272 -17.61 7.81 -2.84
N SER A 273 -17.36 8.12 -1.55
CA SER A 273 -17.85 9.36 -0.94
C SER A 273 -17.00 10.57 -1.33
N GLY A 274 -15.78 10.35 -1.85
CA GLY A 274 -14.78 11.37 -2.08
C GLY A 274 -14.00 11.79 -0.82
N GLU A 275 -14.35 11.29 0.37
CA GLU A 275 -13.62 11.59 1.62
C GLU A 275 -12.18 11.06 1.58
N GLY A 276 -11.96 9.91 0.91
CA GLY A 276 -10.64 9.31 0.73
C GLY A 276 -9.89 9.77 -0.52
N ALA A 277 -10.38 10.80 -1.24
CA ALA A 277 -9.74 11.29 -2.44
C ALA A 277 -8.36 11.88 -2.15
N LEU A 278 -7.37 11.51 -2.98
CA LEU A 278 -6.00 12.01 -2.83
C LEU A 278 -5.93 13.50 -3.18
N CYS A 279 -5.29 14.27 -2.31
CA CYS A 279 -5.01 15.68 -2.51
C CYS A 279 -3.54 15.92 -2.83
N GLY A 280 -3.23 16.96 -3.61
CA GLY A 280 -1.84 17.36 -3.89
C GLY A 280 -1.02 16.26 -4.57
N ILE A 281 -1.59 15.59 -5.57
CA ILE A 281 -0.92 14.48 -6.28
C ILE A 281 0.42 14.95 -6.84
N ALA A 282 1.50 14.28 -6.42
CA ALA A 282 2.88 14.65 -6.69
C ALA A 282 3.48 13.98 -7.94
N ASN A 283 2.67 13.37 -8.80
CA ASN A 283 3.15 12.64 -9.98
C ASN A 283 4.15 13.45 -10.83
N ASP A 284 3.86 14.73 -11.06
CA ASP A 284 4.68 15.61 -11.90
C ASP A 284 6.06 15.91 -11.29
N GLN A 285 6.24 15.69 -9.99
CA GLN A 285 7.54 15.81 -9.31
C GLN A 285 8.46 14.63 -9.65
N TYR A 286 7.90 13.52 -10.12
CA TYR A 286 8.63 12.28 -10.41
C TYR A 286 8.44 11.83 -11.87
N PRO A 287 8.91 12.60 -12.87
CA PRO A 287 8.64 12.36 -14.30
C PRO A 287 9.27 11.06 -14.83
N THR A 288 10.16 10.44 -14.05
CA THR A 288 10.76 9.14 -14.41
C THR A 288 9.82 7.97 -14.15
N VAL A 289 8.81 8.15 -13.30
CA VAL A 289 7.76 7.14 -13.03
C VAL A 289 6.60 7.40 -13.99
N ARG A 290 6.37 6.47 -14.91
CA ARG A 290 5.23 6.53 -15.82
C ARG A 290 4.05 5.78 -15.21
N PRO A 291 2.96 6.46 -14.89
CA PRO A 291 1.79 5.81 -14.29
C PRO A 291 1.16 4.80 -15.25
N THR A 292 0.79 3.65 -14.71
CA THR A 292 -0.05 2.67 -15.41
C THR A 292 -1.49 3.18 -15.43
N SER A 293 -2.06 3.38 -16.61
CA SER A 293 -3.50 3.67 -16.71
C SER A 293 -4.35 2.47 -16.29
N LEU A 294 -5.58 2.72 -15.83
CA LEU A 294 -6.50 1.64 -15.48
C LEU A 294 -6.80 0.75 -16.70
N LEU A 295 -6.97 1.35 -17.87
CA LEU A 295 -7.16 0.61 -19.12
C LEU A 295 -6.00 -0.34 -19.43
N ASP A 296 -4.74 0.13 -19.29
CA ASP A 296 -3.56 -0.70 -19.56
C ASP A 296 -3.38 -1.80 -18.51
N PHE A 297 -3.75 -1.51 -17.26
CA PHE A 297 -3.81 -2.51 -16.21
C PHE A 297 -4.84 -3.60 -16.55
N MET A 298 -6.07 -3.23 -16.88
CA MET A 298 -7.15 -4.15 -17.22
C MET A 298 -6.84 -5.00 -18.44
N LYS A 299 -6.24 -4.43 -19.51
CA LYS A 299 -5.80 -5.19 -20.68
C LYS A 299 -4.85 -6.31 -20.30
N ARG A 300 -3.86 -6.04 -19.44
CA ARG A 300 -2.90 -7.05 -18.97
C ARG A 300 -3.55 -8.07 -18.05
N TYR A 301 -4.34 -7.60 -17.08
CA TYR A 301 -4.97 -8.43 -16.07
C TYR A 301 -5.94 -9.45 -16.68
N TYR A 302 -6.87 -8.99 -17.51
CA TYR A 302 -7.90 -9.85 -18.10
C TYR A 302 -7.41 -10.69 -19.30
N GLN A 303 -6.22 -10.44 -19.85
CA GLN A 303 -5.59 -11.32 -20.85
C GLN A 303 -4.96 -12.56 -20.19
N VAL A 304 -4.48 -12.47 -18.94
CA VAL A 304 -3.83 -13.58 -18.22
C VAL A 304 -4.86 -14.51 -17.59
N VAL A 305 -6.07 -14.03 -17.34
CA VAL A 305 -7.16 -14.79 -16.69
C VAL A 305 -8.03 -15.55 -17.73
N ARG A 306 -7.76 -15.38 -19.03
CA ARG A 306 -8.32 -16.18 -20.13
C ARG A 306 -7.47 -17.43 -20.36
#